data_2a118ebc52f2d9aecbb9115a556af2d7
#
_entry.id   2a118ebc52f2d9aecbb9115a556af2d7
#
_cell.length_a   1.000
_cell.length_b   1.000
_cell.length_c   1.000
_cell.angle_alpha   90.00
_cell.angle_beta   90.00
_cell.angle_gamma   90.00
#
_symmetry.space_group_name_H-M   'P 1'
#
loop_
_entity.id
_entity.type
_entity.pdbx_description
1 polymer ?
#
loop_
_entity_poly.entity_id
_entity_poly.type
_entity_poly.pdbx_seq_one_letter_code
_entity_poly.pdbx_strand_id
1 'polypeptide(L)'
;LVPYFVMAFVTVVLHFILHFGFFHYFKNALKETVKVAVGFCLALSSNMEFKGIVFYSCGIGWYLIALIGCIILLNLIMNFEGVRPWKYVIIIAIAGVILGYYKIFVFCISQIFTGLFFFYEGYLIKKKKLFQIKWNWLFSLILAITLLINALGIIYRGQMDNIAEGNWNLLIISLFTDGFLAYSILCFFLYLNKFSNNIFKFLKKIGN
;
A
#
# COMPACT_ATOMS: atom_id res chain seq x y z
N LEU A 1 4.42 7.96 14.69
CA LEU A 1 4.63 6.64 15.35
C LEU A 1 3.70 6.41 16.55
N VAL A 2 3.28 7.46 17.29
CA VAL A 2 2.38 7.31 18.45
C VAL A 2 1.10 6.52 18.12
N PRO A 3 0.35 6.83 17.03
CA PRO A 3 -0.85 6.06 16.68
C PRO A 3 -0.58 4.56 16.43
N TYR A 4 0.59 4.24 15.86
CA TYR A 4 0.99 2.85 15.64
C TYR A 4 1.15 2.09 16.96
N PHE A 5 1.89 2.67 17.92
CA PHE A 5 2.11 2.02 19.23
C PHE A 5 0.83 1.90 20.05
N VAL A 6 -0.04 2.92 20.01
CA VAL A 6 -1.36 2.86 20.68
C VAL A 6 -2.19 1.74 20.08
N MET A 7 -2.26 1.64 18.75
CA MET A 7 -3.01 0.60 18.04
C MET A 7 -2.43 -0.79 18.34
N ALA A 8 -1.10 -0.94 18.33
CA ALA A 8 -0.42 -2.19 18.68
C ALA A 8 -0.78 -2.63 20.10
N PHE A 9 -0.68 -1.73 21.09
CA PHE A 9 -1.00 -2.03 22.47
C PHE A 9 -2.46 -2.47 22.63
N VAL A 10 -3.41 -1.68 22.10
CA VAL A 10 -4.84 -1.99 22.18
C VAL A 10 -5.14 -3.34 21.52
N THR A 11 -4.59 -3.61 20.33
CA THR A 11 -4.82 -4.88 19.62
C THR A 11 -4.27 -6.07 20.40
N VAL A 12 -3.06 -5.99 20.95
CA VAL A 12 -2.44 -7.05 21.75
C VAL A 12 -3.26 -7.34 23.00
N VAL A 13 -3.71 -6.31 23.72
CA VAL A 13 -4.54 -6.45 24.93
C VAL A 13 -5.90 -7.08 24.60
N LEU A 14 -6.58 -6.56 23.56
CA LEU A 14 -7.88 -7.11 23.13
C LEU A 14 -7.75 -8.56 22.68
N HIS A 15 -6.70 -8.89 21.93
CA HIS A 15 -6.45 -10.25 21.48
C HIS A 15 -6.28 -11.21 22.68
N PHE A 16 -5.50 -10.79 23.70
CA PHE A 16 -5.34 -11.58 24.92
C PHE A 16 -6.67 -11.79 25.64
N ILE A 17 -7.46 -10.73 25.85
CA ILE A 17 -8.75 -10.79 26.54
C ILE A 17 -9.72 -11.73 25.80
N LEU A 18 -9.83 -11.58 24.48
CA LEU A 18 -10.71 -12.40 23.66
C LEU A 18 -10.29 -13.88 23.68
N HIS A 19 -9.00 -14.17 23.47
CA HIS A 19 -8.51 -15.55 23.50
C HIS A 19 -8.64 -16.21 24.88
N PHE A 20 -8.38 -15.46 25.94
CA PHE A 20 -8.57 -15.97 27.30
C PHE A 20 -10.06 -16.19 27.60
N GLY A 21 -10.92 -15.25 27.21
CA GLY A 21 -12.37 -15.37 27.42
C GLY A 21 -13.03 -16.54 26.67
N PHE A 22 -12.59 -16.80 25.43
CA PHE A 22 -13.15 -17.89 24.62
C PHE A 22 -12.59 -19.28 24.95
N PHE A 23 -11.30 -19.40 25.24
CA PHE A 23 -10.62 -20.69 25.35
C PHE A 23 -10.31 -21.11 26.80
N HIS A 24 -10.46 -20.20 27.77
CA HIS A 24 -10.20 -20.42 29.21
C HIS A 24 -8.81 -21.00 29.55
N TYR A 25 -7.87 -21.07 28.58
CA TYR A 25 -6.52 -21.57 28.77
C TYR A 25 -5.49 -20.44 28.68
N PHE A 26 -5.04 -19.95 29.82
CA PHE A 26 -4.07 -18.85 29.91
C PHE A 26 -2.82 -19.05 29.06
N LYS A 27 -2.24 -20.26 29.10
CA LYS A 27 -1.01 -20.57 28.34
C LYS A 27 -1.20 -20.45 26.83
N ASN A 28 -2.33 -20.88 26.30
CA ASN A 28 -2.64 -20.79 24.88
C ASN A 28 -2.96 -19.33 24.47
N ALA A 29 -3.71 -18.61 25.29
CA ALA A 29 -3.99 -17.19 25.07
C ALA A 29 -2.67 -16.38 25.03
N LEU A 30 -1.77 -16.63 25.98
CA LEU A 30 -0.47 -15.98 26.02
C LEU A 30 0.36 -16.29 24.76
N LYS A 31 0.43 -17.58 24.35
CA LYS A 31 1.18 -18.00 23.16
C LYS A 31 0.70 -17.30 21.89
N GLU A 32 -0.62 -17.25 21.65
CA GLU A 32 -1.17 -16.61 20.47
C GLU A 32 -1.00 -15.08 20.53
N THR A 33 -1.16 -14.48 21.71
CA THR A 33 -0.94 -13.02 21.89
C THR A 33 0.52 -12.62 21.63
N VAL A 34 1.49 -13.45 22.04
CA VAL A 34 2.91 -13.22 21.72
C VAL A 34 3.15 -13.21 20.21
N LYS A 35 2.51 -14.10 19.44
CA LYS A 35 2.63 -14.09 17.97
C LYS A 35 2.12 -12.78 17.34
N VAL A 36 1.01 -12.23 17.87
CA VAL A 36 0.50 -10.92 17.45
C VAL A 36 1.48 -9.80 17.84
N ALA A 37 1.97 -9.81 19.08
CA ALA A 37 2.93 -8.80 19.54
C ALA A 37 4.23 -8.80 18.71
N VAL A 38 4.75 -9.97 18.37
CA VAL A 38 5.90 -10.10 17.47
C VAL A 38 5.58 -9.55 16.08
N GLY A 39 4.37 -9.79 15.54
CA GLY A 39 3.92 -9.23 14.28
C GLY A 39 3.94 -7.70 14.27
N PHE A 40 3.51 -7.06 15.36
CA PHE A 40 3.63 -5.61 15.53
C PHE A 40 5.08 -5.15 15.67
N CYS A 41 5.92 -5.84 16.45
CA CYS A 41 7.34 -5.49 16.58
C CYS A 41 8.09 -5.57 15.25
N LEU A 42 7.75 -6.54 14.41
CA LEU A 42 8.33 -6.72 13.08
C LEU A 42 7.58 -5.94 11.99
N ALA A 43 6.53 -5.19 12.34
CA ALA A 43 5.67 -4.45 11.42
C ALA A 43 5.26 -5.30 10.20
N LEU A 44 4.77 -6.52 10.43
CA LEU A 44 4.40 -7.44 9.37
C LEU A 44 3.17 -6.95 8.61
N SER A 45 3.26 -6.80 7.31
CA SER A 45 2.12 -6.42 6.47
C SER A 45 1.16 -7.58 6.21
N SER A 46 1.67 -8.81 6.23
CA SER A 46 0.92 -10.05 6.07
C SER A 46 1.40 -11.11 7.04
N ASN A 47 0.61 -12.15 7.24
CA ASN A 47 1.00 -13.27 8.09
C ASN A 47 2.27 -13.93 7.51
N MET A 48 3.21 -14.23 8.38
CA MET A 48 4.46 -14.86 8.00
C MET A 48 4.65 -16.17 8.78
N GLU A 49 4.95 -17.23 8.07
CA GLU A 49 5.31 -18.52 8.67
C GLU A 49 6.84 -18.68 8.72
N PHE A 50 7.35 -19.01 9.90
CA PHE A 50 8.75 -19.31 10.09
C PHE A 50 8.89 -20.58 10.94
N LYS A 51 9.49 -21.61 10.38
CA LYS A 51 9.69 -22.93 11.02
C LYS A 51 8.41 -23.51 11.65
N GLY A 52 7.28 -23.42 10.94
CA GLY A 52 5.99 -23.92 11.41
C GLY A 52 5.29 -23.04 12.45
N ILE A 53 5.83 -21.86 12.77
CA ILE A 53 5.20 -20.87 13.64
C ILE A 53 4.65 -19.75 12.77
N VAL A 54 3.33 -19.51 12.84
CA VAL A 54 2.68 -18.40 12.14
C VAL A 54 2.71 -17.16 13.03
N PHE A 55 3.29 -16.08 12.54
CA PHE A 55 3.21 -14.75 13.13
C PHE A 55 2.14 -13.95 12.40
N TYR A 56 1.27 -13.27 13.16
CA TYR A 56 0.16 -12.54 12.59
C TYR A 56 0.59 -11.14 12.12
N SER A 57 -0.03 -10.66 11.05
CA SER A 57 0.19 -9.30 10.57
C SER A 57 -0.24 -8.27 11.62
N CYS A 58 0.33 -7.08 11.55
CA CYS A 58 -0.10 -5.94 12.39
C CYS A 58 -1.36 -5.23 11.85
N GLY A 59 -2.19 -5.92 11.03
CA GLY A 59 -3.39 -5.36 10.46
C GLY A 59 -3.11 -4.04 9.70
N ILE A 60 -3.94 -3.03 9.87
CA ILE A 60 -3.79 -1.72 9.21
C ILE A 60 -2.50 -0.99 9.66
N GLY A 61 -1.90 -1.38 10.79
CA GLY A 61 -0.70 -0.73 11.36
C GLY A 61 0.50 -0.71 10.41
N TRP A 62 0.66 -1.75 9.57
CA TRP A 62 1.75 -1.79 8.60
C TRP A 62 1.76 -0.57 7.67
N TYR A 63 0.58 -0.05 7.32
CA TYR A 63 0.46 1.09 6.41
C TYR A 63 1.13 2.35 6.96
N LEU A 64 1.01 2.61 8.26
CA LEU A 64 1.66 3.76 8.91
C LEU A 64 3.19 3.67 8.84
N ILE A 65 3.73 2.48 9.03
CA ILE A 65 5.18 2.24 8.93
C ILE A 65 5.64 2.38 7.48
N ALA A 66 4.90 1.79 6.54
CA ALA A 66 5.19 1.89 5.12
C ALA A 66 5.14 3.35 4.63
N LEU A 67 4.14 4.12 5.05
CA LEU A 67 3.99 5.53 4.73
C LEU A 67 5.22 6.35 5.18
N ILE A 68 5.64 6.17 6.43
CA ILE A 68 6.82 6.86 6.98
C ILE A 68 8.08 6.45 6.21
N GLY A 69 8.23 5.14 5.95
CA GLY A 69 9.36 4.61 5.18
C GLY A 69 9.43 5.19 3.77
N CYS A 70 8.29 5.30 3.05
CA CYS A 70 8.21 5.93 1.74
C CYS A 70 8.62 7.41 1.78
N ILE A 71 8.15 8.17 2.79
CA ILE A 71 8.50 9.59 2.93
C ILE A 71 10.01 9.76 3.17
N ILE A 72 10.57 8.97 4.10
CA ILE A 72 12.01 9.03 4.41
C ILE A 72 12.83 8.68 3.16
N LEU A 73 12.49 7.56 2.50
CA LEU A 73 13.24 7.07 1.34
C LEU A 73 13.13 8.02 0.15
N LEU A 74 11.94 8.60 -0.10
CA LEU A 74 11.77 9.61 -1.13
C LEU A 74 12.62 10.86 -0.85
N ASN A 75 12.61 11.36 0.39
CA ASN A 75 13.43 12.52 0.77
C ASN A 75 14.93 12.22 0.58
N LEU A 76 15.40 11.03 0.97
CA LEU A 76 16.78 10.63 0.74
C LEU A 76 17.14 10.66 -0.74
N ILE A 77 16.32 10.03 -1.60
CA ILE A 77 16.56 9.99 -3.05
C ILE A 77 16.55 11.41 -3.67
N MET A 78 15.65 12.27 -3.20
CA MET A 78 15.53 13.64 -3.73
C MET A 78 16.70 14.55 -3.34
N ASN A 79 17.38 14.24 -2.22
CA ASN A 79 18.55 15.00 -1.76
C ASN A 79 19.87 14.56 -2.38
N PHE A 80 19.90 13.48 -3.17
CA PHE A 80 21.10 13.09 -3.92
C PHE A 80 21.31 14.03 -5.11
N GLU A 81 22.37 14.84 -5.03
CA GLU A 81 22.76 15.75 -6.10
C GLU A 81 23.24 14.99 -7.36
N GLY A 82 22.96 15.55 -8.55
CA GLY A 82 23.44 15.02 -9.83
C GLY A 82 22.73 13.78 -10.36
N VAL A 83 21.72 13.28 -9.67
CA VAL A 83 21.03 12.03 -10.01
C VAL A 83 19.62 12.29 -10.51
N ARG A 84 19.17 11.49 -11.48
CA ARG A 84 17.75 11.47 -11.93
C ARG A 84 16.94 10.59 -11.00
N PRO A 85 16.11 11.16 -10.07
CA PRO A 85 15.44 10.43 -9.00
C PRO A 85 14.58 9.26 -9.50
N TRP A 86 13.94 9.40 -10.66
CA TRP A 86 13.06 8.40 -11.23
C TRP A 86 13.75 7.04 -11.47
N LYS A 87 15.07 7.01 -11.80
CA LYS A 87 15.80 5.76 -12.02
C LYS A 87 15.90 4.94 -10.74
N TYR A 88 16.23 5.59 -9.62
CA TYR A 88 16.34 4.93 -8.31
C TYR A 88 14.97 4.47 -7.81
N VAL A 89 13.95 5.30 -7.99
CA VAL A 89 12.56 4.93 -7.62
C VAL A 89 12.14 3.66 -8.35
N ILE A 90 12.38 3.56 -9.66
CA ILE A 90 12.02 2.37 -10.44
C ILE A 90 12.82 1.14 -9.98
N ILE A 91 14.13 1.27 -9.79
CA ILE A 91 14.98 0.15 -9.36
C ILE A 91 14.53 -0.36 -7.99
N ILE A 92 14.30 0.55 -7.04
CA ILE A 92 13.84 0.20 -5.69
C ILE A 92 12.45 -0.42 -5.73
N ALA A 93 11.53 0.12 -6.54
CA ALA A 93 10.18 -0.43 -6.68
C ALA A 93 10.19 -1.85 -7.27
N ILE A 94 11.04 -2.12 -8.28
CA ILE A 94 11.25 -3.46 -8.82
C ILE A 94 11.79 -4.41 -7.74
N ALA A 95 12.77 -3.96 -6.95
CA ALA A 95 13.26 -4.74 -5.82
C ALA A 95 12.13 -5.04 -4.81
N GLY A 96 11.22 -4.07 -4.56
CA GLY A 96 10.04 -4.26 -3.72
C GLY A 96 9.10 -5.34 -4.25
N VAL A 97 8.82 -5.37 -5.55
CA VAL A 97 8.00 -6.43 -6.19
C VAL A 97 8.66 -7.80 -6.01
N ILE A 98 9.98 -7.89 -6.21
CA ILE A 98 10.76 -9.13 -6.03
C ILE A 98 10.68 -9.59 -4.56
N LEU A 99 10.92 -8.70 -3.60
CA LEU A 99 10.81 -9.02 -2.17
C LEU A 99 9.40 -9.49 -1.79
N GLY A 100 8.36 -8.87 -2.34
CA GLY A 100 6.98 -9.28 -2.17
C GLY A 100 6.71 -10.68 -2.72
N TYR A 101 7.26 -11.00 -3.90
CA TYR A 101 7.17 -12.34 -4.49
C TYR A 101 7.78 -13.42 -3.58
N TYR A 102 8.90 -13.12 -2.93
CA TYR A 102 9.53 -14.00 -1.94
C TYR A 102 8.90 -13.91 -0.53
N LYS A 103 7.78 -13.18 -0.38
CA LYS A 103 7.05 -13.05 0.89
C LYS A 103 7.90 -12.49 2.04
N ILE A 104 8.80 -11.56 1.73
CA ILE A 104 9.62 -10.85 2.72
C ILE A 104 8.85 -9.62 3.22
N PHE A 105 8.15 -9.77 4.36
CA PHE A 105 7.24 -8.76 4.90
C PHE A 105 7.77 -8.02 6.14
N VAL A 106 8.98 -8.35 6.58
CA VAL A 106 9.60 -7.77 7.79
C VAL A 106 9.82 -6.27 7.59
N PHE A 107 9.38 -5.47 8.57
CA PHE A 107 9.42 -4.01 8.57
C PHE A 107 8.77 -3.35 7.34
N CYS A 108 7.84 -4.03 6.72
CA CYS A 108 7.18 -3.56 5.50
C CYS A 108 8.14 -3.15 4.36
N ILE A 109 9.35 -3.72 4.30
CA ILE A 109 10.37 -3.32 3.31
C ILE A 109 9.86 -3.46 1.88
N SER A 110 9.21 -4.57 1.56
CA SER A 110 8.59 -4.80 0.24
C SER A 110 7.56 -3.71 -0.08
N GLN A 111 6.70 -3.37 0.89
CA GLN A 111 5.64 -2.37 0.76
C GLN A 111 6.19 -0.93 0.68
N ILE A 112 7.26 -0.63 1.44
CA ILE A 112 7.96 0.65 1.36
C ILE A 112 8.56 0.83 -0.05
N PHE A 113 9.20 -0.20 -0.57
CA PHE A 113 9.87 -0.14 -1.86
C PHE A 113 8.88 -0.01 -3.02
N THR A 114 7.80 -0.80 -3.02
CA THR A 114 6.74 -0.67 -4.04
C THR A 114 5.94 0.60 -3.87
N GLY A 115 5.58 0.96 -2.64
CA GLY A 115 4.88 2.19 -2.30
C GLY A 115 5.62 3.46 -2.73
N LEU A 116 6.95 3.43 -2.71
CA LEU A 116 7.79 4.54 -3.15
C LEU A 116 7.47 4.98 -4.59
N PHE A 117 7.14 4.05 -5.48
CA PHE A 117 6.73 4.34 -6.85
C PHE A 117 5.49 5.23 -6.90
N PHE A 118 4.44 4.87 -6.18
CA PHE A 118 3.19 5.62 -6.11
C PHE A 118 3.38 6.98 -5.42
N PHE A 119 4.24 7.05 -4.40
CA PHE A 119 4.61 8.31 -3.75
C PHE A 119 5.33 9.26 -4.71
N TYR A 120 6.27 8.75 -5.49
CA TYR A 120 6.98 9.54 -6.48
C TYR A 120 6.07 9.98 -7.62
N GLU A 121 5.16 9.12 -8.07
CA GLU A 121 4.13 9.47 -9.04
C GLU A 121 3.27 10.64 -8.53
N GLY A 122 2.75 10.56 -7.30
CA GLY A 122 2.01 11.65 -6.65
C GLY A 122 2.82 12.94 -6.57
N TYR A 123 4.11 12.87 -6.25
CA TYR A 123 5.02 14.02 -6.28
C TYR A 123 5.13 14.63 -7.68
N LEU A 124 5.31 13.81 -8.73
CA LEU A 124 5.38 14.29 -10.12
C LEU A 124 4.08 14.94 -10.58
N ILE A 125 2.94 14.33 -10.26
CA ILE A 125 1.61 14.85 -10.56
C ILE A 125 1.47 16.26 -9.97
N LYS A 126 1.84 16.44 -8.70
CA LYS A 126 1.82 17.74 -8.02
C LYS A 126 2.78 18.74 -8.66
N LYS A 127 4.05 18.34 -8.84
CA LYS A 127 5.12 19.20 -9.36
C LYS A 127 4.86 19.69 -10.78
N LYS A 128 4.38 18.81 -11.65
CA LYS A 128 4.10 19.10 -13.06
C LYS A 128 2.68 19.61 -13.29
N LYS A 129 1.87 19.79 -12.24
CA LYS A 129 0.46 20.20 -12.33
C LYS A 129 -0.37 19.34 -13.30
N LEU A 130 -0.10 18.02 -13.32
CA LEU A 130 -0.74 17.07 -14.25
C LEU A 130 -2.24 16.90 -13.99
N PHE A 131 -2.78 17.44 -12.91
CA PHE A 131 -4.23 17.56 -12.70
C PHE A 131 -4.97 18.44 -13.73
N GLN A 132 -4.23 19.21 -14.54
CA GLN A 132 -4.79 20.08 -15.56
C GLN A 132 -4.89 19.39 -16.94
N ILE A 133 -4.55 18.09 -17.03
CA ILE A 133 -4.67 17.36 -18.28
C ILE A 133 -6.14 17.31 -18.69
N LYS A 134 -6.39 17.72 -19.93
CA LYS A 134 -7.73 17.63 -20.52
C LYS A 134 -8.01 16.16 -20.83
N TRP A 135 -9.18 15.70 -20.37
CA TRP A 135 -9.70 14.39 -20.77
C TRP A 135 -9.92 14.38 -22.29
N ASN A 136 -9.21 13.52 -23.00
CA ASN A 136 -9.32 13.35 -24.44
C ASN A 136 -9.49 11.87 -24.80
N TRP A 137 -9.78 11.59 -26.07
CA TRP A 137 -10.02 10.22 -26.54
C TRP A 137 -8.79 9.31 -26.34
N LEU A 138 -7.57 9.84 -26.50
CA LEU A 138 -6.33 9.10 -26.31
C LEU A 138 -6.17 8.66 -24.85
N PHE A 139 -6.48 9.54 -23.88
CA PHE A 139 -6.47 9.20 -22.47
C PHE A 139 -7.48 8.08 -22.16
N SER A 140 -8.70 8.18 -22.71
CA SER A 140 -9.73 7.14 -22.56
C SER A 140 -9.30 5.82 -23.17
N LEU A 141 -8.62 5.83 -24.31
CA LEU A 141 -8.10 4.61 -24.95
C LEU A 141 -7.02 3.95 -24.09
N ILE A 142 -6.05 4.74 -23.59
CA ILE A 142 -5.00 4.21 -22.69
C ILE A 142 -5.62 3.64 -21.42
N LEU A 143 -6.60 4.33 -20.83
CA LEU A 143 -7.32 3.81 -19.66
C LEU A 143 -8.02 2.48 -19.95
N ALA A 144 -8.71 2.37 -21.09
CA ALA A 144 -9.36 1.13 -21.48
C ALA A 144 -8.37 -0.03 -21.67
N ILE A 145 -7.21 0.24 -22.30
CA ILE A 145 -6.14 -0.74 -22.46
C ILE A 145 -5.59 -1.17 -21.09
N THR A 146 -5.35 -0.22 -20.18
CA THR A 146 -4.86 -0.50 -18.83
C THR A 146 -5.84 -1.36 -18.03
N LEU A 147 -7.13 -1.04 -18.09
CA LEU A 147 -8.17 -1.85 -17.45
C LEU A 147 -8.24 -3.27 -18.04
N LEU A 148 -8.10 -3.40 -19.36
CA LEU A 148 -8.06 -4.70 -20.03
C LEU A 148 -6.85 -5.53 -19.56
N ILE A 149 -5.67 -4.93 -19.49
CA ILE A 149 -4.45 -5.61 -19.03
C ILE A 149 -4.63 -6.10 -17.58
N ASN A 150 -5.16 -5.27 -16.68
CA ASN A 150 -5.41 -5.67 -15.30
C ASN A 150 -6.48 -6.77 -15.20
N ALA A 151 -7.57 -6.67 -15.97
CA ALA A 151 -8.60 -7.71 -16.02
C ALA A 151 -8.04 -9.06 -16.50
N LEU A 152 -7.22 -9.05 -17.55
CA LEU A 152 -6.56 -10.27 -18.04
C LEU A 152 -5.58 -10.83 -16.99
N GLY A 153 -4.85 -9.98 -16.26
CA GLY A 153 -3.99 -10.38 -15.15
C GLY A 153 -4.76 -11.10 -14.05
N ILE A 154 -5.92 -10.56 -13.65
CA ILE A 154 -6.80 -11.16 -12.64
C ILE A 154 -7.33 -12.51 -13.13
N ILE A 155 -7.80 -12.60 -14.38
CA ILE A 155 -8.32 -13.84 -14.97
C ILE A 155 -7.21 -14.91 -15.01
N TYR A 156 -5.99 -14.52 -15.40
CA TYR A 156 -4.87 -15.45 -15.52
C TYR A 156 -4.37 -15.98 -14.18
N ARG A 157 -4.27 -15.11 -13.15
CA ARG A 157 -3.74 -15.46 -11.83
C ARG A 157 -4.81 -15.84 -10.82
N GLY A 158 -6.09 -15.51 -11.07
CA GLY A 158 -7.20 -15.78 -10.17
C GLY A 158 -7.21 -14.95 -8.89
N GLN A 159 -6.39 -13.90 -8.81
CA GLN A 159 -6.30 -13.01 -7.63
C GLN A 159 -6.07 -11.56 -8.07
N MET A 160 -6.44 -10.63 -7.20
CA MET A 160 -6.17 -9.20 -7.39
C MET A 160 -4.77 -8.84 -6.91
N ASP A 161 -4.22 -7.73 -7.45
CA ASP A 161 -2.99 -7.14 -6.92
C ASP A 161 -3.23 -6.69 -5.47
N ASN A 162 -2.31 -7.08 -4.59
CA ASN A 162 -2.38 -6.78 -3.17
C ASN A 162 -0.99 -6.44 -2.62
N ILE A 163 -0.77 -5.16 -2.40
CA ILE A 163 0.51 -4.64 -1.88
C ILE A 163 0.84 -5.24 -0.51
N ALA A 164 -0.17 -5.40 0.38
CA ALA A 164 0.04 -5.93 1.72
C ALA A 164 0.59 -7.36 1.71
N GLU A 165 0.10 -8.17 0.77
CA GLU A 165 0.50 -9.57 0.60
C GLU A 165 1.65 -9.76 -0.41
N GLY A 166 2.11 -8.69 -1.04
CA GLY A 166 3.13 -8.74 -2.09
C GLY A 166 2.68 -9.53 -3.33
N ASN A 167 1.36 -9.62 -3.56
CA ASN A 167 0.79 -10.27 -4.72
C ASN A 167 0.67 -9.27 -5.86
N TRP A 168 1.34 -9.57 -6.98
CA TRP A 168 1.34 -8.76 -8.20
C TRP A 168 0.99 -9.65 -9.37
N ASN A 169 -0.17 -9.43 -10.00
CA ASN A 169 -0.69 -10.29 -11.08
C ASN A 169 0.25 -10.38 -12.28
N LEU A 170 0.74 -9.24 -12.72
CA LEU A 170 1.66 -9.11 -13.85
C LEU A 170 3.04 -8.65 -13.40
N LEU A 171 3.40 -8.90 -12.14
CA LEU A 171 4.68 -8.52 -11.53
C LEU A 171 4.97 -7.01 -11.75
N ILE A 172 6.07 -6.69 -12.41
CA ILE A 172 6.51 -5.32 -12.65
C ILE A 172 5.50 -4.52 -13.49
N ILE A 173 4.79 -5.18 -14.41
CA ILE A 173 3.78 -4.51 -15.27
C ILE A 173 2.62 -3.97 -14.41
N SER A 174 2.16 -4.74 -13.41
CA SER A 174 1.13 -4.28 -12.46
C SER A 174 1.49 -2.95 -11.81
N LEU A 175 2.75 -2.74 -11.44
CA LEU A 175 3.19 -1.49 -10.83
C LEU A 175 2.87 -0.27 -11.70
N PHE A 176 3.11 -0.35 -13.01
CA PHE A 176 2.84 0.74 -13.94
C PHE A 176 1.35 0.86 -14.29
N THR A 177 0.65 -0.27 -14.47
CA THR A 177 -0.78 -0.25 -14.78
C THR A 177 -1.59 0.27 -13.60
N ASP A 178 -1.26 -0.11 -12.38
CA ASP A 178 -1.95 0.35 -11.17
C ASP A 178 -1.65 1.82 -10.89
N GLY A 179 -0.40 2.28 -11.10
CA GLY A 179 -0.06 3.69 -11.01
C GLY A 179 -0.86 4.53 -12.00
N PHE A 180 -0.90 4.14 -13.28
CA PHE A 180 -1.70 4.85 -14.27
C PHE A 180 -3.19 4.80 -13.96
N LEU A 181 -3.71 3.68 -13.45
CA LEU A 181 -5.11 3.54 -13.06
C LEU A 181 -5.45 4.47 -11.90
N ALA A 182 -4.61 4.53 -10.86
CA ALA A 182 -4.77 5.43 -9.72
C ALA A 182 -4.77 6.90 -10.17
N TYR A 183 -3.84 7.29 -11.04
CA TYR A 183 -3.80 8.62 -11.65
C TYR A 183 -5.07 8.92 -12.46
N SER A 184 -5.55 7.97 -13.25
CA SER A 184 -6.73 8.13 -14.09
C SER A 184 -8.00 8.30 -13.27
N ILE A 185 -8.16 7.54 -12.19
CA ILE A 185 -9.26 7.66 -11.24
C ILE A 185 -9.24 9.07 -10.60
N LEU A 186 -8.08 9.52 -10.18
CA LEU A 186 -7.92 10.87 -9.60
C LEU A 186 -8.33 11.96 -10.60
N CYS A 187 -7.87 11.87 -11.87
CA CYS A 187 -8.25 12.80 -12.93
C CYS A 187 -9.75 12.76 -13.21
N PHE A 188 -10.37 11.58 -13.19
CA PHE A 188 -11.81 11.42 -13.35
C PHE A 188 -12.59 12.14 -12.25
N PHE A 189 -12.24 11.96 -10.99
CA PHE A 189 -12.89 12.66 -9.89
C PHE A 189 -12.71 14.19 -9.97
N LEU A 190 -11.53 14.65 -10.36
CA LEU A 190 -11.30 16.09 -10.57
C LEU A 190 -12.10 16.65 -11.75
N TYR A 191 -12.30 15.85 -12.82
CA TYR A 191 -13.16 16.21 -13.93
C TYR A 191 -14.62 16.29 -13.49
N LEU A 192 -15.12 15.30 -12.76
CA LEU A 192 -16.49 15.32 -12.21
C LEU A 192 -16.71 16.51 -11.29
N ASN A 193 -15.71 16.94 -10.54
CA ASN A 193 -15.81 18.13 -9.67
C ASN A 193 -16.12 19.41 -10.43
N LYS A 194 -15.75 19.51 -11.71
CA LYS A 194 -16.11 20.65 -12.56
C LYS A 194 -17.60 20.69 -12.92
N PHE A 195 -18.24 19.51 -12.98
CA PHE A 195 -19.64 19.40 -13.42
C PHE A 195 -20.64 19.41 -12.25
N SER A 196 -20.23 19.07 -11.05
CA SER A 196 -21.12 18.85 -9.92
C SER A 196 -20.80 19.74 -8.72
N ASN A 197 -21.12 21.04 -8.83
CA ASN A 197 -21.02 21.97 -7.70
C ASN A 197 -21.87 21.55 -6.47
N ASN A 198 -22.95 20.76 -6.66
CA ASN A 198 -23.89 20.44 -5.58
C ASN A 198 -23.49 19.16 -4.82
N ILE A 199 -23.02 18.12 -5.51
CA ILE A 199 -22.60 16.85 -4.86
C ILE A 199 -21.32 17.08 -4.03
N PHE A 200 -20.38 17.87 -4.54
CA PHE A 200 -19.15 18.18 -3.84
C PHE A 200 -19.33 19.17 -2.68
N LYS A 201 -20.31 20.09 -2.75
CA LYS A 201 -20.70 20.88 -1.58
C LYS A 201 -21.23 20.00 -0.46
N PHE A 202 -22.00 18.95 -0.80
CA PHE A 202 -22.48 17.96 0.17
C PHE A 202 -21.33 17.14 0.78
N LEU A 203 -20.42 16.60 -0.03
CA LEU A 203 -19.26 15.84 0.45
C LEU A 203 -18.30 16.70 1.28
N LYS A 204 -18.08 17.95 0.91
CA LYS A 204 -17.28 18.90 1.69
C LYS A 204 -17.91 19.23 3.05
N LYS A 205 -19.25 19.18 3.13
CA LYS A 205 -19.99 19.39 4.38
C LYS A 205 -19.90 18.17 5.33
N ILE A 206 -19.67 16.97 4.79
CA ILE A 206 -19.48 15.74 5.59
C ILE A 206 -18.02 15.60 6.05
N GLY A 207 -17.06 16.18 5.31
CA GLY A 207 -15.62 16.05 5.60
C GLY A 207 -15.02 17.18 6.46
N ASN A 208 -15.83 18.17 6.84
CA ASN A 208 -15.52 19.18 7.85
C ASN A 208 -16.31 18.90 9.13
#